data_11b7a16b0ae151341427a92c843ee3fe
#
_entry.id   11b7a16b0ae151341427a92c843ee3fe
#
_cell.length_a   1.000
_cell.length_b   1.000
_cell.length_c   1.000
_cell.angle_alpha   90.00
_cell.angle_beta   90.00
_cell.angle_gamma   90.00
#
_symmetry.space_group_name_H-M   'P 1'
#
loop_
_entity.id
_entity.type
_entity.pdbx_description
1 polymer ?
#
loop_
_entity_poly.entity_id
_entity_poly.type
_entity_poly.pdbx_seq_one_letter_code
_entity_poly.pdbx_strand_id
1 'polypeptide(L)'
;MELDDAYANSKHIPNGDGFPAIWRADADAYRQRMSVLGRARLGVMYGHGTREIVDLFLPDGVPKGLVVFVHGGFWRQTDGSLWSHLAQGAVDSGWAVAMPTYDLCPRVRIADITRQVATAISVIAREVSGPIRLAGHSAGGHLVARMLDDGVLPNDVRARIARCVPISPLSDLRPLLKTSMNNDFKLDEESAVAESPIAMEPPATPVTVWVGSDERPAFLNQAKWLADAWGCSLVIDPGTHHFDVINGMTQAGSPLMRAILGTSA
;
A
#
# COMPACT_ATOMS: atom_id res chain seq x y z
N MET A 1 -6.23 -15.19 20.41
CA MET A 1 -7.46 -15.69 19.77
C MET A 1 -7.08 -16.70 18.69
N GLU A 2 -8.07 -17.36 18.07
CA GLU A 2 -7.86 -18.50 17.16
C GLU A 2 -6.83 -18.23 16.04
N LEU A 3 -6.86 -17.05 15.43
CA LEU A 3 -6.00 -16.69 14.29
C LEU A 3 -4.89 -15.70 14.59
N ASP A 4 -4.63 -15.37 15.85
CA ASP A 4 -3.56 -14.39 16.21
C ASP A 4 -2.20 -14.83 15.67
N ASP A 5 -1.85 -16.11 15.77
CA ASP A 5 -0.59 -16.61 15.25
C ASP A 5 -0.52 -16.63 13.72
N ALA A 6 -1.62 -16.92 13.05
CA ALA A 6 -1.68 -16.98 11.59
C ALA A 6 -1.36 -15.61 10.94
N TYR A 7 -1.75 -14.51 11.61
CA TYR A 7 -1.53 -13.14 11.16
C TYR A 7 -0.36 -12.43 11.86
N ALA A 8 0.40 -13.12 12.72
CA ALA A 8 1.60 -12.55 13.33
C ALA A 8 2.79 -12.69 12.37
N ASN A 9 3.41 -11.56 12.00
CA ASN A 9 4.56 -11.56 11.08
C ASN A 9 5.88 -11.52 11.83
N SER A 10 6.13 -10.50 12.66
CA SER A 10 7.43 -10.21 13.29
C SER A 10 8.06 -11.43 13.96
N LYS A 11 7.29 -12.19 14.76
CA LYS A 11 7.80 -13.36 15.50
C LYS A 11 8.19 -14.55 14.61
N HIS A 12 7.75 -14.56 13.36
CA HIS A 12 8.06 -15.62 12.40
C HIS A 12 9.10 -15.20 11.34
N ILE A 13 9.62 -13.98 11.46
CA ILE A 13 10.65 -13.43 10.58
C ILE A 13 11.96 -13.33 11.38
N PRO A 14 13.09 -13.89 10.89
CA PRO A 14 14.38 -13.73 11.54
C PRO A 14 14.70 -12.25 11.81
N ASN A 15 15.01 -11.90 13.05
CA ASN A 15 15.23 -10.52 13.49
C ASN A 15 14.06 -9.56 13.19
N GLY A 16 12.80 -10.07 13.18
CA GLY A 16 11.62 -9.29 12.79
C GLY A 16 11.43 -7.99 13.57
N ASP A 17 11.80 -7.97 14.86
CA ASP A 17 11.70 -6.77 15.70
C ASP A 17 12.78 -5.71 15.39
N GLY A 18 13.83 -6.06 14.64
CA GLY A 18 14.87 -5.14 14.19
C GLY A 18 14.49 -4.31 12.95
N PHE A 19 13.56 -4.79 12.16
CA PHE A 19 13.17 -4.13 10.89
C PHE A 19 12.68 -2.69 11.04
N PRO A 20 11.86 -2.30 12.04
CA PRO A 20 11.42 -0.92 12.17
C PRO A 20 12.56 0.09 12.31
N ALA A 21 13.65 -0.28 12.98
CA ALA A 21 14.82 0.60 13.12
C ALA A 21 15.56 0.75 11.77
N ILE A 22 15.68 -0.32 11.00
CA ILE A 22 16.28 -0.31 9.66
C ILE A 22 15.45 0.58 8.72
N TRP A 23 14.13 0.34 8.64
CA TRP A 23 13.24 1.15 7.81
C TRP A 23 13.30 2.63 8.16
N ARG A 24 13.36 2.97 9.47
CA ARG A 24 13.47 4.36 9.92
C ARG A 24 14.77 5.00 9.44
N ALA A 25 15.89 4.31 9.60
CA ALA A 25 17.19 4.82 9.16
C ALA A 25 17.23 5.07 7.63
N ASP A 26 16.73 4.10 6.83
CA ASP A 26 16.69 4.20 5.38
C ASP A 26 15.74 5.32 4.92
N ALA A 27 14.57 5.42 5.55
CA ALA A 27 13.58 6.45 5.26
C ALA A 27 14.13 7.85 5.58
N ASP A 28 14.74 8.04 6.74
CA ASP A 28 15.29 9.33 7.16
C ASP A 28 16.44 9.78 6.23
N ALA A 29 17.32 8.86 5.86
CA ALA A 29 18.40 9.12 4.89
C ALA A 29 17.83 9.53 3.52
N TYR A 30 16.80 8.82 3.04
CA TYR A 30 16.13 9.16 1.77
C TYR A 30 15.46 10.53 1.83
N ARG A 31 14.68 10.79 2.88
CA ARG A 31 13.99 12.08 3.10
C ARG A 31 14.95 13.25 3.13
N GLN A 32 16.06 13.11 3.88
CA GLN A 32 17.10 14.12 3.94
C GLN A 32 17.70 14.39 2.56
N ARG A 33 18.09 13.34 1.82
CA ARG A 33 18.65 13.48 0.46
C ARG A 33 17.68 14.19 -0.47
N MET A 34 16.42 13.78 -0.51
CA MET A 34 15.43 14.38 -1.39
C MET A 34 15.07 15.82 -1.02
N SER A 35 15.11 16.15 0.27
CA SER A 35 14.91 17.53 0.75
C SER A 35 16.07 18.44 0.35
N VAL A 36 17.32 18.00 0.46
CA VAL A 36 18.51 18.75 0.02
C VAL A 36 18.45 19.03 -1.49
N LEU A 37 17.93 18.08 -2.26
CA LEU A 37 17.75 18.24 -3.72
C LEU A 37 16.55 19.13 -4.09
N GLY A 38 15.74 19.58 -3.13
CA GLY A 38 14.48 20.30 -3.39
C GLY A 38 13.41 19.44 -4.08
N ARG A 39 13.50 18.11 -3.96
CA ARG A 39 12.66 17.13 -4.64
C ARG A 39 11.71 16.38 -3.69
N ALA A 40 11.53 16.88 -2.47
CA ALA A 40 10.57 16.38 -1.50
C ALA A 40 9.63 17.50 -1.04
N ARG A 41 8.33 17.21 -1.00
CA ARG A 41 7.32 18.03 -0.33
C ARG A 41 6.72 17.17 0.76
N LEU A 42 7.12 17.43 2.00
CA LEU A 42 6.79 16.61 3.14
C LEU A 42 5.61 17.19 3.92
N GLY A 43 4.70 16.33 4.39
CA GLY A 43 3.57 16.73 5.22
C GLY A 43 2.53 17.59 4.49
N VAL A 44 2.32 17.39 3.20
CA VAL A 44 1.26 18.08 2.45
C VAL A 44 -0.10 17.63 2.99
N MET A 45 -0.87 18.58 3.53
CA MET A 45 -2.19 18.25 4.11
C MET A 45 -3.20 17.89 3.01
N TYR A 46 -3.94 16.79 3.20
CA TYR A 46 -5.07 16.43 2.36
C TYR A 46 -6.42 16.50 3.12
N GLY A 47 -6.37 16.73 4.43
CA GLY A 47 -7.52 16.86 5.30
C GLY A 47 -7.20 17.72 6.54
N HIS A 48 -8.02 17.62 7.58
CA HIS A 48 -7.90 18.43 8.79
C HIS A 48 -7.22 17.70 9.96
N GLY A 49 -7.08 16.38 9.89
CA GLY A 49 -6.44 15.58 10.92
C GLY A 49 -4.92 15.69 10.87
N THR A 50 -4.25 15.54 12.01
CA THR A 50 -2.79 15.59 12.10
C THR A 50 -2.09 14.47 11.33
N ARG A 51 -2.82 13.38 11.03
CA ARG A 51 -2.33 12.26 10.23
C ARG A 51 -2.81 12.31 8.77
N GLU A 52 -3.67 13.25 8.42
CA GLU A 52 -4.15 13.45 7.05
C GLU A 52 -3.15 14.27 6.23
N ILE A 53 -1.96 13.70 6.09
CA ILE A 53 -0.82 14.26 5.36
C ILE A 53 -0.27 13.27 4.34
N VAL A 54 0.37 13.80 3.32
CA VAL A 54 1.05 12.99 2.29
C VAL A 54 2.44 13.56 2.03
N ASP A 55 3.43 12.69 1.93
CA ASP A 55 4.75 13.03 1.45
C ASP A 55 4.81 12.81 -0.06
N LEU A 56 5.31 13.79 -0.80
CA LEU A 56 5.45 13.76 -2.25
C LEU A 56 6.93 13.86 -2.62
N PHE A 57 7.43 12.85 -3.34
CA PHE A 57 8.80 12.80 -3.88
C PHE A 57 8.74 12.96 -5.39
N LEU A 58 9.61 13.82 -5.94
CA LEU A 58 9.60 14.21 -7.34
C LEU A 58 10.83 13.67 -8.08
N PRO A 59 10.71 13.24 -9.34
CA PRO A 59 11.84 12.90 -10.19
C PRO A 59 12.60 14.16 -10.60
N ASP A 60 13.71 13.98 -11.28
CA ASP A 60 14.33 15.07 -12.03
C ASP A 60 13.48 15.39 -13.26
N GLY A 61 13.12 16.66 -13.45
CA GLY A 61 12.24 17.10 -14.53
C GLY A 61 10.75 16.80 -14.33
N VAL A 62 10.01 16.77 -15.43
CA VAL A 62 8.54 16.58 -15.42
C VAL A 62 8.21 15.12 -15.16
N PRO A 63 7.36 14.82 -14.16
CA PRO A 63 6.96 13.44 -13.87
C PRO A 63 6.20 12.79 -15.03
N LYS A 64 6.48 11.52 -15.32
CA LYS A 64 5.73 10.68 -16.27
C LYS A 64 4.30 10.38 -15.81
N GLY A 65 4.05 10.50 -14.51
CA GLY A 65 2.81 10.20 -13.82
C GLY A 65 3.05 10.08 -12.32
N LEU A 66 2.08 9.52 -11.63
CA LEU A 66 2.05 9.40 -10.18
C LEU A 66 2.05 7.93 -9.75
N VAL A 67 2.96 7.53 -8.88
CA VAL A 67 2.86 6.30 -8.08
C VAL A 67 2.34 6.69 -6.70
N VAL A 68 1.29 6.04 -6.22
CA VAL A 68 0.84 6.15 -4.84
C VAL A 68 1.21 4.87 -4.11
N PHE A 69 2.00 4.98 -3.06
CA PHE A 69 2.31 3.85 -2.18
C PHE A 69 1.61 4.02 -0.84
N VAL A 70 0.76 3.05 -0.48
CA VAL A 70 0.02 3.04 0.79
C VAL A 70 0.66 2.02 1.73
N HIS A 71 1.02 2.49 2.93
CA HIS A 71 1.72 1.69 3.92
C HIS A 71 0.85 0.65 4.63
N GLY A 72 1.51 -0.37 5.19
CA GLY A 72 0.90 -1.39 6.03
C GLY A 72 0.84 -1.02 7.52
N GLY A 73 0.78 -2.05 8.38
CA GLY A 73 0.73 -1.91 9.82
C GLY A 73 -0.65 -2.23 10.41
N PHE A 74 -1.42 -3.10 9.77
CA PHE A 74 -2.74 -3.54 10.22
C PHE A 74 -3.71 -2.38 10.55
N TRP A 75 -3.62 -1.25 9.85
CA TRP A 75 -4.40 -0.03 10.11
C TRP A 75 -4.29 0.49 11.56
N ARG A 76 -3.30 0.02 12.35
CA ARG A 76 -3.11 0.31 13.78
C ARG A 76 -1.80 0.98 14.11
N GLN A 77 -0.84 0.96 13.20
CA GLN A 77 0.52 1.45 13.45
C GLN A 77 1.19 1.94 12.17
N THR A 78 2.35 2.55 12.34
CA THR A 78 3.19 3.16 11.30
C THR A 78 2.57 4.42 10.67
N ASP A 79 3.26 5.01 9.76
CA ASP A 79 2.87 6.15 8.95
C ASP A 79 3.65 6.13 7.63
N GLY A 80 3.27 6.99 6.67
CA GLY A 80 3.90 7.04 5.35
C GLY A 80 5.38 7.40 5.39
N SER A 81 5.82 8.17 6.40
CA SER A 81 7.21 8.63 6.48
C SER A 81 8.21 7.48 6.68
N LEU A 82 7.81 6.42 7.39
CA LEU A 82 8.64 5.24 7.64
C LEU A 82 9.06 4.51 6.36
N TRP A 83 8.34 4.72 5.28
CA TRP A 83 8.48 3.99 4.03
C TRP A 83 9.08 4.85 2.90
N SER A 84 9.53 6.06 3.19
CA SER A 84 9.96 7.05 2.19
C SER A 84 11.03 6.52 1.23
N HIS A 85 11.95 5.66 1.68
CA HIS A 85 13.00 5.05 0.85
C HIS A 85 12.44 4.18 -0.28
N LEU A 86 11.23 3.63 -0.13
CA LEU A 86 10.57 2.83 -1.18
C LEU A 86 10.17 3.69 -2.40
N ALA A 87 10.17 5.01 -2.30
CA ALA A 87 9.94 5.89 -3.43
C ALA A 87 11.07 5.85 -4.47
N GLN A 88 12.27 5.41 -4.07
CA GLN A 88 13.49 5.57 -4.87
C GLN A 88 13.35 4.98 -6.28
N GLY A 89 12.94 3.72 -6.41
CA GLY A 89 12.90 3.07 -7.72
C GLY A 89 11.94 3.72 -8.71
N ALA A 90 10.79 4.22 -8.25
CA ALA A 90 9.85 4.94 -9.10
C ALA A 90 10.37 6.34 -9.45
N VAL A 91 10.94 7.06 -8.49
CA VAL A 91 11.54 8.39 -8.70
C VAL A 91 12.70 8.31 -9.70
N ASP A 92 13.58 7.32 -9.56
CA ASP A 92 14.68 7.06 -10.49
C ASP A 92 14.19 6.65 -11.89
N SER A 93 12.96 6.12 -11.97
CA SER A 93 12.28 5.81 -13.24
C SER A 93 11.52 7.01 -13.84
N GLY A 94 11.58 8.19 -13.21
CA GLY A 94 10.95 9.41 -13.69
C GLY A 94 9.49 9.59 -13.26
N TRP A 95 9.05 8.95 -12.18
CA TRP A 95 7.69 9.08 -11.64
C TRP A 95 7.69 9.90 -10.35
N ALA A 96 6.65 10.69 -10.14
CA ALA A 96 6.37 11.23 -8.81
C ALA A 96 5.82 10.12 -7.91
N VAL A 97 6.14 10.18 -6.60
CA VAL A 97 5.65 9.20 -5.62
C VAL A 97 4.98 9.91 -4.46
N ALA A 98 3.73 9.56 -4.19
CA ALA A 98 2.97 10.02 -3.03
C ALA A 98 2.85 8.90 -1.99
N MET A 99 3.10 9.24 -0.75
CA MET A 99 3.02 8.32 0.41
C MET A 99 2.09 8.92 1.47
N PRO A 100 0.79 8.61 1.42
CA PRO A 100 -0.16 9.11 2.40
C PRO A 100 0.06 8.46 3.77
N THR A 101 -0.09 9.26 4.81
CA THR A 101 -0.34 8.87 6.19
C THR A 101 -1.83 9.01 6.46
N TYR A 102 -2.43 8.10 7.21
CA TYR A 102 -3.85 8.08 7.54
C TYR A 102 -4.07 7.82 9.02
N ASP A 103 -5.26 8.12 9.54
CA ASP A 103 -5.64 7.80 10.93
C ASP A 103 -5.66 6.30 11.17
N LEU A 104 -5.54 5.89 12.43
CA LEU A 104 -5.40 4.49 12.82
C LEU A 104 -6.57 4.02 13.68
N CYS A 105 -6.90 2.74 13.59
CA CYS A 105 -7.75 2.06 14.54
C CYS A 105 -7.07 2.02 15.94
N PRO A 106 -7.82 2.13 17.02
CA PRO A 106 -9.29 2.14 17.14
C PRO A 106 -9.92 3.54 17.01
N ARG A 107 -9.12 4.60 16.75
CA ARG A 107 -9.61 5.98 16.67
C ARG A 107 -10.64 6.16 15.54
N VAL A 108 -10.40 5.49 14.42
CA VAL A 108 -11.28 5.44 13.25
C VAL A 108 -11.56 3.99 12.86
N ARG A 109 -12.49 3.77 11.94
CA ARG A 109 -12.78 2.47 11.33
C ARG A 109 -11.96 2.28 10.05
N ILE A 110 -11.83 1.04 9.58
CA ILE A 110 -11.14 0.73 8.31
C ILE A 110 -11.81 1.49 7.14
N ALA A 111 -13.14 1.55 7.13
CA ALA A 111 -13.89 2.32 6.13
C ALA A 111 -13.56 3.82 6.13
N ASP A 112 -13.25 4.41 7.30
CA ASP A 112 -12.80 5.81 7.39
C ASP A 112 -11.42 5.97 6.75
N ILE A 113 -10.53 5.01 6.99
CA ILE A 113 -9.18 4.98 6.40
C ILE A 113 -9.26 4.85 4.88
N THR A 114 -10.17 3.99 4.37
CA THR A 114 -10.44 3.88 2.91
C THR A 114 -10.79 5.25 2.33
N ARG A 115 -11.69 6.02 2.98
CA ARG A 115 -12.05 7.38 2.54
C ARG A 115 -10.90 8.38 2.63
N GLN A 116 -10.09 8.32 3.69
CA GLN A 116 -8.91 9.18 3.84
C GLN A 116 -7.88 8.94 2.73
N VAL A 117 -7.60 7.68 2.40
CA VAL A 117 -6.68 7.34 1.29
C VAL A 117 -7.24 7.82 -0.05
N ALA A 118 -8.54 7.66 -0.29
CA ALA A 118 -9.18 8.19 -1.50
C ALA A 118 -9.06 9.72 -1.60
N THR A 119 -9.21 10.42 -0.48
CA THR A 119 -9.04 11.88 -0.40
C THR A 119 -7.58 12.27 -0.69
N ALA A 120 -6.61 11.58 -0.10
CA ALA A 120 -5.19 11.83 -0.33
C ALA A 120 -4.81 11.67 -1.81
N ILE A 121 -5.27 10.57 -2.44
CA ILE A 121 -5.04 10.33 -3.86
C ILE A 121 -5.67 11.45 -4.69
N SER A 122 -6.90 11.85 -4.38
CA SER A 122 -7.62 12.88 -5.12
C SER A 122 -6.95 14.26 -5.03
N VAL A 123 -6.38 14.60 -3.88
CA VAL A 123 -5.64 15.86 -3.69
C VAL A 123 -4.36 15.85 -4.52
N ILE A 124 -3.55 14.81 -4.41
CA ILE A 124 -2.26 14.76 -5.12
C ILE A 124 -2.44 14.55 -6.63
N ALA A 125 -3.49 13.88 -7.07
CA ALA A 125 -3.81 13.73 -8.48
C ALA A 125 -4.05 15.07 -9.21
N ARG A 126 -4.42 16.12 -8.49
CA ARG A 126 -4.56 17.47 -9.07
C ARG A 126 -3.22 18.16 -9.30
N GLU A 127 -2.19 17.77 -8.55
CA GLU A 127 -0.85 18.37 -8.63
C GLU A 127 0.07 17.65 -9.62
N VAL A 128 -0.16 16.35 -9.82
CA VAL A 128 0.67 15.53 -10.72
C VAL A 128 -0.21 15.00 -11.87
N SER A 129 0.14 15.39 -13.08
CA SER A 129 -0.55 14.96 -14.31
C SER A 129 -0.17 13.52 -14.70
N GLY A 130 -0.91 12.96 -15.69
CA GLY A 130 -0.60 11.66 -16.29
C GLY A 130 -1.25 10.48 -15.57
N PRO A 131 -0.84 9.24 -15.91
CA PRO A 131 -1.41 8.03 -15.34
C PRO A 131 -1.02 7.87 -13.87
N ILE A 132 -1.90 7.19 -13.11
CA ILE A 132 -1.68 6.84 -11.70
C ILE A 132 -1.43 5.34 -11.59
N ARG A 133 -0.42 4.97 -10.80
CA ARG A 133 -0.10 3.61 -10.41
C ARG A 133 -0.35 3.47 -8.91
N LEU A 134 -1.10 2.48 -8.50
CA LEU A 134 -1.36 2.19 -7.10
C LEU A 134 -0.49 1.02 -6.66
N ALA A 135 0.22 1.18 -5.57
CA ALA A 135 0.93 0.11 -4.87
C ALA A 135 0.67 0.25 -3.38
N GLY A 136 0.58 -0.85 -2.67
CA GLY A 136 0.38 -0.80 -1.22
C GLY A 136 0.74 -2.14 -0.60
N HIS A 137 1.24 -2.09 0.62
CA HIS A 137 1.75 -3.26 1.32
C HIS A 137 0.84 -3.67 2.48
N SER A 138 0.52 -4.96 2.61
CA SER A 138 -0.24 -5.50 3.74
C SER A 138 -1.61 -4.81 3.87
N ALA A 139 -1.91 -4.11 4.96
CA ALA A 139 -3.10 -3.25 5.10
C ALA A 139 -3.16 -2.17 3.99
N GLY A 140 -2.02 -1.66 3.53
CA GLY A 140 -1.97 -0.77 2.37
C GLY A 140 -2.31 -1.47 1.07
N GLY A 141 -1.99 -2.76 0.94
CA GLY A 141 -2.41 -3.60 -0.19
C GLY A 141 -3.92 -3.75 -0.25
N HIS A 142 -4.57 -3.92 0.91
CA HIS A 142 -6.02 -3.84 1.04
C HIS A 142 -6.54 -2.48 0.56
N LEU A 143 -6.00 -1.39 1.10
CA LEU A 143 -6.48 -0.03 0.82
C LEU A 143 -6.37 0.33 -0.67
N VAL A 144 -5.27 -0.03 -1.35
CA VAL A 144 -5.16 0.24 -2.80
C VAL A 144 -6.10 -0.62 -3.64
N ALA A 145 -6.40 -1.84 -3.19
CA ALA A 145 -7.42 -2.67 -3.83
C ALA A 145 -8.82 -2.03 -3.68
N ARG A 146 -9.17 -1.51 -2.51
CA ARG A 146 -10.42 -0.77 -2.27
C ARG A 146 -10.56 0.48 -3.14
N MET A 147 -9.46 1.11 -3.60
CA MET A 147 -9.52 2.26 -4.51
C MET A 147 -10.08 1.91 -5.89
N LEU A 148 -10.17 0.64 -6.24
CA LEU A 148 -10.73 0.18 -7.51
C LEU A 148 -12.25 -0.02 -7.47
N ASP A 149 -12.86 0.06 -6.28
CA ASP A 149 -14.30 -0.05 -6.09
C ASP A 149 -15.03 1.19 -6.65
N ASP A 150 -16.21 0.94 -7.19
CA ASP A 150 -17.05 2.00 -7.75
C ASP A 150 -17.48 2.98 -6.65
N GLY A 151 -17.31 4.26 -6.93
CA GLY A 151 -17.72 5.34 -6.01
C GLY A 151 -16.72 5.67 -4.89
N VAL A 152 -15.59 4.94 -4.75
CA VAL A 152 -14.55 5.28 -3.76
C VAL A 152 -13.72 6.47 -4.22
N LEU A 153 -13.29 6.49 -5.48
CA LEU A 153 -12.58 7.63 -6.08
C LEU A 153 -13.49 8.44 -7.00
N PRO A 154 -13.29 9.77 -7.12
CA PRO A 154 -13.91 10.57 -8.16
C PRO A 154 -13.62 10.02 -9.57
N ASN A 155 -14.58 10.09 -10.47
CA ASN A 155 -14.49 9.49 -11.81
C ASN A 155 -13.29 9.99 -12.62
N ASP A 156 -12.94 11.26 -12.53
CA ASP A 156 -11.77 11.86 -13.20
C ASP A 156 -10.43 11.31 -12.68
N VAL A 157 -10.32 11.05 -11.38
CA VAL A 157 -9.16 10.43 -10.78
C VAL A 157 -9.12 8.93 -11.12
N ARG A 158 -10.25 8.25 -10.98
CA ARG A 158 -10.39 6.81 -11.29
C ARG A 158 -10.00 6.50 -12.73
N ALA A 159 -10.42 7.32 -13.70
CA ALA A 159 -10.07 7.15 -15.11
C ALA A 159 -8.55 7.21 -15.39
N ARG A 160 -7.77 7.77 -14.48
CA ARG A 160 -6.30 7.84 -14.56
C ARG A 160 -5.60 6.65 -13.91
N ILE A 161 -6.31 5.80 -13.13
CA ILE A 161 -5.71 4.61 -12.52
C ILE A 161 -5.40 3.60 -13.62
N ALA A 162 -4.14 3.46 -13.95
CA ALA A 162 -3.71 2.64 -15.07
C ALA A 162 -3.14 1.28 -14.63
N ARG A 163 -2.89 1.08 -13.32
CA ARG A 163 -2.45 -0.21 -12.75
C ARG A 163 -2.55 -0.18 -11.22
N CYS A 164 -2.78 -1.36 -10.63
CA CYS A 164 -2.74 -1.57 -9.19
C CYS A 164 -1.92 -2.81 -8.85
N VAL A 165 -1.03 -2.69 -7.85
CA VAL A 165 -0.23 -3.80 -7.34
C VAL A 165 -0.41 -3.89 -5.82
N PRO A 166 -1.40 -4.66 -5.35
CA PRO A 166 -1.53 -5.01 -3.94
C PRO A 166 -0.40 -5.99 -3.57
N ILE A 167 0.45 -5.60 -2.61
CA ILE A 167 1.59 -6.40 -2.13
C ILE A 167 1.21 -7.02 -0.80
N SER A 168 1.21 -8.34 -0.71
CA SER A 168 0.83 -9.11 0.50
C SER A 168 -0.49 -8.62 1.11
N PRO A 169 -1.55 -8.42 0.30
CA PRO A 169 -2.76 -7.74 0.74
C PRO A 169 -3.57 -8.54 1.76
N LEU A 170 -4.39 -7.85 2.53
CA LEU A 170 -5.51 -8.42 3.25
C LEU A 170 -6.76 -8.24 2.38
N SER A 171 -7.22 -9.30 1.73
CA SER A 171 -8.27 -9.24 0.71
C SER A 171 -9.63 -9.69 1.21
N ASP A 172 -9.66 -10.56 2.23
CA ASP A 172 -10.84 -10.98 2.99
C ASP A 172 -10.63 -10.62 4.46
N LEU A 173 -11.48 -9.75 5.00
CA LEU A 173 -11.36 -9.29 6.38
C LEU A 173 -12.13 -10.19 7.38
N ARG A 174 -12.96 -11.13 6.92
CA ARG A 174 -13.72 -12.04 7.80
C ARG A 174 -12.83 -12.87 8.74
N PRO A 175 -11.66 -13.39 8.31
CA PRO A 175 -10.76 -14.09 9.23
C PRO A 175 -10.26 -13.21 10.39
N LEU A 176 -10.18 -11.89 10.22
CA LEU A 176 -9.73 -10.98 11.26
C LEU A 176 -10.71 -10.83 12.42
N LEU A 177 -11.98 -11.20 12.24
CA LEU A 177 -12.98 -11.32 13.31
C LEU A 177 -12.53 -12.29 14.42
N LYS A 178 -11.67 -13.27 14.05
CA LYS A 178 -11.12 -14.28 14.96
C LYS A 178 -9.72 -13.92 15.51
N THR A 179 -9.31 -12.67 15.38
CA THR A 179 -8.04 -12.16 15.93
C THR A 179 -8.29 -11.18 17.08
N SER A 180 -7.33 -11.08 18.00
CA SER A 180 -7.36 -10.07 19.07
C SER A 180 -7.29 -8.63 18.53
N MET A 181 -6.78 -8.46 17.31
CA MET A 181 -6.74 -7.17 16.62
C MET A 181 -8.14 -6.60 16.36
N ASN A 182 -9.18 -7.45 16.29
CA ASN A 182 -10.55 -6.99 16.11
C ASN A 182 -11.07 -6.16 17.30
N ASN A 183 -10.43 -6.23 18.46
CA ASN A 183 -10.73 -5.30 19.56
C ASN A 183 -10.51 -3.84 19.18
N ASP A 184 -9.62 -3.56 18.22
CA ASP A 184 -9.36 -2.21 17.69
C ASP A 184 -10.14 -1.95 16.39
N PHE A 185 -10.24 -2.94 15.50
CA PHE A 185 -10.96 -2.78 14.23
C PHE A 185 -12.46 -2.61 14.44
N LYS A 186 -13.01 -3.33 15.45
CA LYS A 186 -14.46 -3.41 15.70
C LYS A 186 -15.25 -3.85 14.47
N LEU A 187 -14.71 -4.77 13.69
CA LEU A 187 -15.41 -5.39 12.58
C LEU A 187 -16.49 -6.33 13.12
N ASP A 188 -17.59 -6.37 12.41
CA ASP A 188 -18.61 -7.41 12.41
C ASP A 188 -18.66 -8.08 11.03
N GLU A 189 -19.51 -9.07 10.83
CA GLU A 189 -19.59 -9.78 9.54
C GLU A 189 -19.94 -8.85 8.37
N GLU A 190 -20.86 -7.91 8.58
CA GLU A 190 -21.28 -6.97 7.54
C GLU A 190 -20.15 -6.04 7.12
N SER A 191 -19.50 -5.37 8.07
CA SER A 191 -18.37 -4.46 7.81
C SER A 191 -17.14 -5.19 7.30
N ALA A 192 -16.89 -6.43 7.76
CA ALA A 192 -15.80 -7.25 7.24
C ALA A 192 -16.01 -7.58 5.75
N VAL A 193 -17.23 -7.96 5.36
CA VAL A 193 -17.57 -8.22 3.95
C VAL A 193 -17.49 -6.93 3.13
N ALA A 194 -18.08 -5.82 3.62
CA ALA A 194 -18.12 -4.53 2.92
C ALA A 194 -16.72 -3.95 2.62
N GLU A 195 -15.76 -4.19 3.53
CA GLU A 195 -14.37 -3.75 3.35
C GLU A 195 -13.48 -4.82 2.70
N SER A 196 -13.99 -6.00 2.34
CA SER A 196 -13.18 -7.05 1.70
C SER A 196 -13.08 -6.88 0.18
N PRO A 197 -11.89 -6.64 -0.39
CA PRO A 197 -11.70 -6.56 -1.84
C PRO A 197 -12.22 -7.77 -2.62
N ILE A 198 -12.16 -8.98 -2.06
CA ILE A 198 -12.68 -10.17 -2.74
C ILE A 198 -14.20 -10.16 -2.94
N ALA A 199 -14.93 -9.31 -2.22
CA ALA A 199 -16.38 -9.16 -2.36
C ALA A 199 -16.77 -8.10 -3.42
N MET A 200 -15.79 -7.39 -3.97
CA MET A 200 -16.01 -6.40 -5.02
C MET A 200 -16.09 -7.07 -6.40
N GLU A 201 -16.76 -6.42 -7.34
CA GLU A 201 -16.68 -6.80 -8.74
C GLU A 201 -15.24 -6.68 -9.26
N PRO A 202 -14.79 -7.63 -10.11
CA PRO A 202 -13.46 -7.57 -10.70
C PRO A 202 -13.24 -6.24 -11.45
N PRO A 203 -12.18 -5.48 -11.14
CA PRO A 203 -11.94 -4.19 -11.77
C PRO A 203 -11.43 -4.34 -13.22
N ALA A 204 -11.79 -3.40 -14.09
CA ALA A 204 -11.22 -3.32 -15.43
C ALA A 204 -9.74 -2.87 -15.44
N THR A 205 -9.29 -2.22 -14.39
CA THR A 205 -7.89 -1.80 -14.22
C THR A 205 -6.98 -3.02 -14.12
N PRO A 206 -5.85 -3.10 -14.86
CA PRO A 206 -4.88 -4.18 -14.70
C PRO A 206 -4.35 -4.28 -13.27
N VAL A 207 -4.50 -5.47 -12.68
CA VAL A 207 -4.03 -5.79 -11.32
C VAL A 207 -2.99 -6.90 -11.38
N THR A 208 -1.93 -6.77 -10.57
CA THR A 208 -0.98 -7.83 -10.28
C THR A 208 -0.86 -7.96 -8.77
N VAL A 209 -1.36 -9.03 -8.20
CA VAL A 209 -1.17 -9.33 -6.78
C VAL A 209 0.24 -9.87 -6.59
N TRP A 210 0.95 -9.33 -5.59
CA TRP A 210 2.34 -9.70 -5.30
C TRP A 210 2.46 -10.20 -3.87
N VAL A 211 3.17 -11.30 -3.62
CA VAL A 211 3.36 -11.87 -2.28
C VAL A 211 4.69 -12.62 -2.19
N GLY A 212 5.36 -12.59 -1.05
CA GLY A 212 6.59 -13.35 -0.83
C GLY A 212 6.34 -14.84 -0.61
N SER A 213 7.25 -15.71 -1.11
CA SER A 213 7.11 -17.15 -0.94
C SER A 213 7.25 -17.62 0.51
N ASP A 214 7.98 -16.87 1.32
CA ASP A 214 8.30 -17.21 2.71
C ASP A 214 7.38 -16.51 3.71
N GLU A 215 6.25 -15.99 3.21
CA GLU A 215 5.22 -15.40 4.06
C GLU A 215 4.39 -16.47 4.79
N ARG A 216 3.71 -16.03 5.85
CA ARG A 216 2.74 -16.88 6.56
C ARG A 216 1.69 -17.41 5.59
N PRO A 217 1.23 -18.68 5.74
CA PRO A 217 0.18 -19.24 4.87
C PRO A 217 -1.08 -18.38 4.78
N ALA A 218 -1.42 -17.64 5.85
CA ALA A 218 -2.54 -16.71 5.84
C ALA A 218 -2.39 -15.63 4.76
N PHE A 219 -1.22 -15.03 4.58
CA PHE A 219 -0.97 -14.01 3.57
C PHE A 219 -0.90 -14.59 2.16
N LEU A 220 -0.30 -15.77 1.98
CA LEU A 220 -0.34 -16.49 0.71
C LEU A 220 -1.78 -16.79 0.26
N ASN A 221 -2.63 -17.22 1.21
CA ASN A 221 -4.05 -17.46 0.94
C ASN A 221 -4.79 -16.16 0.60
N GLN A 222 -4.56 -15.08 1.34
CA GLN A 222 -5.17 -13.77 1.08
C GLN A 222 -4.82 -13.26 -0.33
N ALA A 223 -3.56 -13.39 -0.74
CA ALA A 223 -3.11 -13.02 -2.08
C ALA A 223 -3.77 -13.88 -3.16
N LYS A 224 -3.81 -15.21 -2.93
CA LYS A 224 -4.44 -16.15 -3.86
C LYS A 224 -5.96 -15.90 -3.97
N TRP A 225 -6.66 -15.70 -2.87
CA TRP A 225 -8.11 -15.42 -2.89
C TRP A 225 -8.44 -14.17 -3.72
N LEU A 226 -7.63 -13.11 -3.59
CA LEU A 226 -7.83 -11.90 -4.38
C LEU A 226 -7.60 -12.16 -5.88
N ALA A 227 -6.50 -12.84 -6.22
CA ALA A 227 -6.17 -13.17 -7.60
C ALA A 227 -7.25 -14.06 -8.24
N ASP A 228 -7.73 -15.07 -7.51
CA ASP A 228 -8.80 -15.96 -7.98
C ASP A 228 -10.13 -15.21 -8.15
N ALA A 229 -10.51 -14.36 -7.18
CA ALA A 229 -11.77 -13.61 -7.22
C ALA A 229 -11.81 -12.60 -8.37
N TRP A 230 -10.68 -11.96 -8.68
CA TRP A 230 -10.59 -10.96 -9.73
C TRP A 230 -10.08 -11.48 -11.08
N GLY A 231 -9.70 -12.75 -11.17
CA GLY A 231 -9.12 -13.33 -12.38
C GLY A 231 -7.85 -12.61 -12.84
N CYS A 232 -7.06 -12.09 -11.90
CA CYS A 232 -5.88 -11.29 -12.19
C CYS A 232 -4.56 -12.03 -11.93
N SER A 233 -3.43 -11.43 -12.33
CA SER A 233 -2.11 -12.04 -12.17
C SER A 233 -1.72 -12.14 -10.70
N LEU A 234 -1.14 -13.28 -10.30
CA LEU A 234 -0.49 -13.51 -9.01
C LEU A 234 1.01 -13.76 -9.24
N VAL A 235 1.85 -13.03 -8.54
CA VAL A 235 3.30 -13.26 -8.48
C VAL A 235 3.67 -13.68 -7.06
N ILE A 236 4.31 -14.83 -6.93
CA ILE A 236 4.91 -15.29 -5.67
C ILE A 236 6.41 -15.04 -5.80
N ASP A 237 6.92 -14.06 -5.05
CA ASP A 237 8.31 -13.61 -5.12
C ASP A 237 9.20 -14.56 -4.31
N PRO A 238 10.14 -15.29 -4.96
CA PRO A 238 10.86 -16.34 -4.28
C PRO A 238 11.85 -15.83 -3.24
N GLY A 239 11.86 -16.47 -2.07
CA GLY A 239 12.80 -16.20 -0.98
C GLY A 239 12.55 -14.87 -0.26
N THR A 240 11.38 -14.28 -0.42
CA THR A 240 11.00 -13.06 0.31
C THR A 240 9.89 -13.34 1.33
N HIS A 241 9.98 -12.66 2.47
CA HIS A 241 8.99 -12.69 3.53
C HIS A 241 8.22 -11.36 3.61
N HIS A 242 7.26 -11.26 4.51
CA HIS A 242 6.35 -10.11 4.61
C HIS A 242 7.04 -8.74 4.79
N PHE A 243 8.26 -8.69 5.34
CA PHE A 243 8.93 -7.41 5.62
C PHE A 243 9.92 -6.97 4.53
N ASP A 244 10.41 -7.88 3.70
CA ASP A 244 11.37 -7.58 2.64
C ASP A 244 10.82 -7.71 1.22
N VAL A 245 9.64 -8.31 1.03
CA VAL A 245 8.96 -8.43 -0.27
C VAL A 245 8.80 -7.07 -0.98
N ILE A 246 8.79 -5.98 -0.24
CA ILE A 246 8.68 -4.60 -0.74
C ILE A 246 10.02 -3.97 -1.15
N ASN A 247 11.16 -4.61 -0.81
CA ASN A 247 12.49 -4.03 -1.05
C ASN A 247 12.77 -3.77 -2.53
N GLY A 248 12.13 -4.53 -3.43
CA GLY A 248 12.21 -4.30 -4.86
C GLY A 248 11.75 -2.89 -5.29
N MET A 249 10.98 -2.19 -4.48
CA MET A 249 10.57 -0.80 -4.75
C MET A 249 11.72 0.21 -4.69
N THR A 250 12.82 -0.12 -4.03
CA THR A 250 14.00 0.76 -3.97
C THR A 250 14.82 0.78 -5.27
N GLN A 251 14.55 -0.10 -6.23
CA GLN A 251 15.35 -0.29 -7.44
C GLN A 251 14.49 -0.13 -8.70
N ALA A 252 14.86 0.80 -9.57
CA ALA A 252 14.14 1.12 -10.81
C ALA A 252 13.89 -0.09 -11.75
N GLY A 253 14.84 -1.01 -11.82
CA GLY A 253 14.76 -2.18 -12.71
C GLY A 253 14.29 -3.48 -12.07
N SER A 254 13.84 -3.46 -10.81
CA SER A 254 13.39 -4.68 -10.13
C SER A 254 12.13 -5.28 -10.78
N PRO A 255 11.89 -6.59 -10.61
CA PRO A 255 10.63 -7.20 -11.07
C PRO A 255 9.39 -6.54 -10.47
N LEU A 256 9.41 -6.23 -9.16
CA LEU A 256 8.31 -5.54 -8.48
C LEU A 256 8.08 -4.14 -9.06
N MET A 257 9.15 -3.35 -9.26
CA MET A 257 9.01 -2.01 -9.83
C MET A 257 8.49 -2.06 -11.27
N ARG A 258 8.94 -3.04 -12.08
CA ARG A 258 8.37 -3.25 -13.42
C ARG A 258 6.88 -3.60 -13.36
N ALA A 259 6.46 -4.44 -12.41
CA ALA A 259 5.06 -4.76 -12.21
C ALA A 259 4.23 -3.50 -11.86
N ILE A 260 4.76 -2.63 -10.98
CA ILE A 260 4.10 -1.37 -10.61
C ILE A 260 4.02 -0.42 -11.80
N LEU A 261 5.11 -0.19 -12.50
CA LEU A 261 5.17 0.77 -13.59
C LEU A 261 4.54 0.26 -14.89
N GLY A 262 4.36 -1.05 -15.04
CA GLY A 262 3.83 -1.67 -16.26
C GLY A 262 4.84 -1.63 -17.42
N THR A 263 6.13 -1.78 -17.13
CA THR A 263 7.19 -1.87 -18.14
C THR A 263 7.54 -3.32 -18.39
N SER A 264 7.73 -3.68 -19.66
CA SER A 264 8.22 -5.01 -20.06
C SER A 264 9.66 -5.23 -19.60
N ALA A 265 10.06 -6.51 -19.46
CA ALA A 265 11.42 -6.89 -19.14
C ALA A 265 12.37 -6.53 -20.31
#